data_375331a9407ea6a089cf47bbd399fbea
#
_entry.id   375331a9407ea6a089cf47bbd399fbea
#
_cell.length_a   1.000
_cell.length_b   1.000
_cell.length_c   1.000
_cell.angle_alpha   90.00
_cell.angle_beta   90.00
_cell.angle_gamma   90.00
#
_symmetry.space_group_name_H-M   'P 1'
#
loop_
_entity.id
_entity.type
_entity.pdbx_description
1 polymer ?
#
loop_
_entity_poly.entity_id
_entity_poly.type
_entity_poly.pdbx_seq_one_letter_code
_entity_poly.pdbx_strand_id
1 'polypeptide(L)'
;MNKWLDREEFKARVLEWAGKLGVKASAVYVRPMRRKWASCSTAGTFSFNDELLGLDRELGDYVIVHELLHFSVPNHGKLWKSLMRAHLGDYEGLEKRLTQREGGT
;
A
#
# COMPACT_ATOMS: atom_id res chain seq x y z
N MET A 1 -1.03 -5.66 -19.45
CA MET A 1 -2.04 -5.47 -18.43
C MET A 1 -1.39 -5.30 -17.09
N ASN A 2 -1.70 -4.22 -16.41
CA ASN A 2 -1.02 -3.85 -15.17
C ASN A 2 -1.81 -4.18 -13.92
N LYS A 3 -2.60 -5.25 -14.00
CA LYS A 3 -3.39 -5.65 -12.85
C LYS A 3 -2.78 -6.87 -12.16
N TRP A 4 -3.20 -7.08 -10.92
CA TRP A 4 -2.72 -8.20 -10.14
C TRP A 4 -3.37 -9.49 -10.60
N LEU A 5 -2.61 -10.58 -10.60
CA LEU A 5 -3.17 -11.89 -10.98
C LEU A 5 -4.13 -12.42 -9.91
N ASP A 6 -3.71 -12.34 -8.65
CA ASP A 6 -4.50 -12.88 -7.54
C ASP A 6 -3.97 -12.35 -6.21
N ARG A 7 -4.59 -12.83 -5.12
CA ARG A 7 -4.21 -12.44 -3.78
C ARG A 7 -2.77 -12.83 -3.44
N GLU A 8 -2.34 -13.97 -3.92
CA GLU A 8 -0.99 -14.46 -3.59
C GLU A 8 0.08 -13.58 -4.21
N GLU A 9 -0.13 -13.10 -5.42
CA GLU A 9 0.80 -12.18 -6.05
C GLU A 9 0.88 -10.88 -5.26
N PHE A 10 -0.28 -10.37 -4.82
CA PHE A 10 -0.32 -9.13 -4.05
C PHE A 10 0.43 -9.30 -2.72
N LYS A 11 0.19 -10.40 -2.00
CA LYS A 11 0.86 -10.66 -0.74
C LYS A 11 2.37 -10.78 -0.92
N ALA A 12 2.79 -11.44 -2.00
CA ALA A 12 4.22 -11.56 -2.30
C ALA A 12 4.84 -10.18 -2.51
N ARG A 13 4.11 -9.29 -3.17
CA ARG A 13 4.58 -7.93 -3.39
C ARG A 13 4.70 -7.15 -2.09
N VAL A 14 3.75 -7.35 -1.17
CA VAL A 14 3.81 -6.72 0.16
C VAL A 14 5.09 -7.15 0.89
N LEU A 15 5.40 -8.44 0.86
CA LEU A 15 6.59 -8.95 1.52
C LEU A 15 7.86 -8.44 0.85
N GLU A 16 7.86 -8.29 -0.46
CA GLU A 16 8.95 -7.72 -1.22
C GLU A 16 9.24 -6.29 -0.77
N TRP A 17 8.20 -5.47 -0.71
CA TRP A 17 8.32 -4.10 -0.25
C TRP A 17 8.76 -4.03 1.22
N ALA A 18 8.20 -4.90 2.05
CA ALA A 18 8.57 -4.94 3.47
C ALA A 18 10.07 -5.20 3.62
N GLY A 19 10.61 -6.12 2.83
CA GLY A 19 12.05 -6.39 2.83
C GLY A 19 12.86 -5.18 2.42
N LYS A 20 12.44 -4.47 1.37
CA LYS A 20 13.13 -3.28 0.90
C LYS A 20 13.09 -2.14 1.91
N LEU A 21 11.99 -2.01 2.62
CA LEU A 21 11.80 -0.93 3.57
C LEU A 21 12.27 -1.27 5.00
N GLY A 22 12.69 -2.51 5.21
CA GLY A 22 13.13 -2.95 6.53
C GLY A 22 11.97 -3.05 7.53
N VAL A 23 10.77 -3.33 7.05
CA VAL A 23 9.59 -3.46 7.89
C VAL A 23 9.27 -4.95 8.09
N LYS A 24 9.05 -5.34 9.34
CA LYS A 24 8.69 -6.72 9.64
C LYS A 24 7.18 -6.87 9.62
N ALA A 25 6.65 -7.51 8.57
CA ALA A 25 5.23 -7.80 8.45
C ALA A 25 4.97 -9.17 9.07
N SER A 26 4.27 -9.18 10.20
CA SER A 26 3.97 -10.44 10.90
C SER A 26 2.91 -11.25 10.20
N ALA A 27 1.93 -10.57 9.58
CA ALA A 27 0.87 -11.23 8.82
C ALA A 27 0.34 -10.26 7.79
N VAL A 28 -0.08 -10.80 6.64
CA VAL A 28 -0.63 -10.00 5.54
C VAL A 28 -1.94 -10.64 5.09
N TYR A 29 -3.00 -9.84 5.03
CA TYR A 29 -4.31 -10.30 4.59
C TYR A 29 -4.81 -9.44 3.44
N VAL A 30 -5.50 -10.05 2.50
CA VAL A 30 -6.19 -9.34 1.41
C VAL A 30 -7.65 -9.76 1.52
N ARG A 31 -8.53 -8.82 1.83
CA ARG A 31 -9.92 -9.12 2.14
C ARG A 31 -10.81 -7.92 1.83
N PRO A 32 -12.14 -8.12 1.75
CA PRO A 32 -13.05 -6.98 1.56
C PRO A 32 -12.93 -6.01 2.72
N MET A 33 -12.85 -4.73 2.41
CA MET A 33 -12.79 -3.69 3.43
C MET A 33 -13.69 -2.54 3.01
N ARG A 34 -14.25 -1.85 3.98
CA ARG A 34 -15.13 -0.70 3.73
C ARG A 34 -14.39 0.59 4.05
N ARG A 35 -14.51 1.57 3.17
CA ARG A 35 -14.05 2.94 3.40
C ARG A 35 -12.55 3.09 3.62
N LYS A 36 -11.77 2.08 3.30
CA LYS A 36 -10.33 2.21 3.38
C LYS A 36 -9.66 1.20 2.46
N TRP A 37 -8.45 1.52 2.05
CA TRP A 37 -7.67 0.65 1.18
C TRP A 37 -6.78 -0.30 1.97
N ALA A 38 -6.42 0.07 3.20
CA ALA A 38 -5.51 -0.75 4.01
C ALA A 38 -5.57 -0.34 5.46
N SER A 39 -5.09 -1.22 6.33
CA SER A 39 -4.92 -0.90 7.74
C SER A 39 -3.77 -1.76 8.29
N CYS A 40 -3.19 -1.31 9.39
CA CYS A 40 -2.16 -2.09 10.07
C CYS A 40 -2.36 -2.02 11.57
N SER A 41 -1.93 -3.07 12.27
CA SER A 41 -1.96 -3.10 13.73
C SER A 41 -0.56 -2.83 14.26
N THR A 42 -0.47 -2.49 15.53
CA THR A 42 0.82 -2.27 16.17
C THR A 42 1.64 -3.55 16.23
N ALA A 43 1.00 -4.71 16.10
CA ALA A 43 1.70 -6.00 16.09
C ALA A 43 2.29 -6.36 14.72
N GLY A 44 2.10 -5.52 13.71
CA GLY A 44 2.65 -5.78 12.39
C GLY A 44 1.75 -6.61 11.49
N THR A 45 0.45 -6.61 11.74
CA THR A 45 -0.52 -7.25 10.87
C THR A 45 -1.04 -6.22 9.89
N PHE A 46 -0.93 -6.52 8.59
CA PHE A 46 -1.36 -5.63 7.52
C PHE A 46 -2.54 -6.23 6.80
N SER A 47 -3.59 -5.44 6.59
CA SER A 47 -4.76 -5.84 5.82
C SER A 47 -4.93 -4.89 4.65
N PHE A 48 -5.22 -5.46 3.48
CA PHE A 48 -5.40 -4.68 2.25
C PHE A 48 -6.74 -5.03 1.63
N ASN A 49 -7.39 -4.01 1.07
CA ASN A 49 -8.69 -4.17 0.43
C ASN A 49 -8.52 -4.97 -0.86
N ASP A 50 -9.29 -6.03 -1.04
CA ASP A 50 -9.18 -6.87 -2.22
C ASP A 50 -9.62 -6.16 -3.51
N GLU A 51 -10.28 -5.00 -3.40
CA GLU A 51 -10.58 -4.18 -4.57
C GLU A 51 -9.29 -3.70 -5.26
N LEU A 52 -8.18 -3.65 -4.52
CA LEU A 52 -6.89 -3.29 -5.11
C LEU A 52 -6.47 -4.25 -6.21
N LEU A 53 -6.94 -5.49 -6.17
CA LEU A 53 -6.59 -6.48 -7.17
C LEU A 53 -7.11 -6.08 -8.56
N GLY A 54 -8.17 -5.30 -8.62
CA GLY A 54 -8.74 -4.83 -9.88
C GLY A 54 -8.16 -3.52 -10.37
N LEU A 55 -7.23 -2.94 -9.65
CA LEU A 55 -6.60 -1.67 -10.01
C LEU A 55 -5.22 -1.90 -10.62
N ASP A 56 -4.66 -0.84 -11.24
CA ASP A 56 -3.31 -0.91 -11.77
C ASP A 56 -2.32 -1.25 -10.66
N ARG A 57 -1.30 -2.04 -11.00
CA ARG A 57 -0.31 -2.50 -10.02
C ARG A 57 0.37 -1.35 -9.29
N GLU A 58 0.62 -0.24 -9.98
CA GLU A 58 1.28 0.90 -9.36
C GLU A 58 0.44 1.52 -8.25
N LEU A 59 -0.90 1.45 -8.36
CA LEU A 59 -1.77 1.94 -7.29
C LEU A 59 -1.70 1.00 -6.08
N GLY A 60 -1.60 -0.29 -6.33
CA GLY A 60 -1.37 -1.26 -5.26
C GLY A 60 -0.04 -1.02 -4.57
N ASP A 61 1.02 -0.80 -5.36
CA ASP A 61 2.33 -0.48 -4.80
C ASP A 61 2.27 0.76 -3.93
N TYR A 62 1.54 1.79 -4.38
CA TYR A 62 1.39 3.01 -3.60
C TYR A 62 0.77 2.70 -2.22
N VAL A 63 -0.33 1.95 -2.20
CA VAL A 63 -1.01 1.63 -0.94
C VAL A 63 -0.11 0.79 -0.04
N ILE A 64 0.61 -0.18 -0.62
CA ILE A 64 1.53 -1.03 0.14
C ILE A 64 2.62 -0.19 0.81
N VAL A 65 3.31 0.64 0.03
CA VAL A 65 4.42 1.44 0.55
C VAL A 65 3.91 2.46 1.56
N HIS A 66 2.77 3.08 1.27
CA HIS A 66 2.14 4.04 2.17
C HIS A 66 1.91 3.40 3.54
N GLU A 67 1.32 2.20 3.55
CA GLU A 67 0.97 1.53 4.80
C GLU A 67 2.20 1.04 5.56
N LEU A 68 3.16 0.47 4.83
CA LEU A 68 4.39 -0.01 5.46
C LEU A 68 5.20 1.13 6.07
N LEU A 69 5.31 2.25 5.36
CA LEU A 69 6.02 3.42 5.89
C LEU A 69 5.26 4.05 7.04
N HIS A 70 3.93 4.05 6.98
CA HIS A 70 3.12 4.59 8.05
C HIS A 70 3.33 3.82 9.35
N PHE A 71 3.57 2.52 9.23
CA PHE A 71 3.87 1.67 10.37
C PHE A 71 5.22 2.03 11.02
N SER A 72 6.25 2.29 10.20
CA SER A 72 7.60 2.57 10.70
C SER A 72 7.86 4.06 10.90
N VAL A 73 7.18 4.94 10.16
CA VAL A 73 7.32 6.39 10.28
C VAL A 73 5.91 6.96 10.41
N PRO A 74 5.36 6.99 11.64
CA PRO A 74 3.93 7.27 11.84
C PRO A 74 3.42 8.63 11.39
N ASN A 75 4.26 9.67 11.36
CA ASN A 75 3.78 10.95 10.90
C ASN A 75 4.21 11.21 9.46
N HIS A 76 3.39 11.96 8.73
CA HIS A 76 3.63 12.26 7.31
C HIS A 76 4.51 13.51 7.14
N GLY A 77 5.61 13.55 7.88
CA GLY A 77 6.56 14.65 7.79
C GLY A 77 7.53 14.51 6.62
N LYS A 78 8.60 15.28 6.69
CA LYS A 78 9.59 15.33 5.60
C LYS A 78 10.22 13.98 5.32
N LEU A 79 10.54 13.22 6.36
CA LEU A 79 11.16 11.91 6.18
C LEU A 79 10.22 10.96 5.44
N TRP A 80 8.96 10.92 5.86
CA TRP A 80 7.96 10.06 5.22
C TRP A 80 7.84 10.41 3.74
N LYS A 81 7.72 11.70 3.44
CA LYS A 81 7.59 12.17 2.06
C LYS A 81 8.82 11.86 1.21
N SER A 82 10.00 12.00 1.80
CA SER A 82 11.26 11.68 1.11
C SER A 82 11.32 10.19 0.77
N LEU A 83 10.90 9.34 1.70
CA LEU A 83 10.91 7.90 1.47
C LEU A 83 9.89 7.49 0.41
N MET A 84 8.69 8.08 0.45
CA MET A 84 7.69 7.81 -0.57
C MET A 84 8.21 8.17 -1.96
N ARG A 85 8.85 9.34 -2.08
CA ARG A 85 9.39 9.78 -3.36
C ARG A 85 10.56 8.91 -3.81
N ALA A 86 11.40 8.50 -2.87
CA ALA A 86 12.55 7.66 -3.21
C ALA A 86 12.13 6.31 -3.77
N HIS A 87 11.05 5.74 -3.23
CA HIS A 87 10.61 4.41 -3.63
C HIS A 87 9.58 4.40 -4.75
N LEU A 88 8.76 5.43 -4.86
CA LEU A 88 7.64 5.47 -5.81
C LEU A 88 7.72 6.59 -6.85
N GLY A 89 8.67 7.51 -6.69
CA GLY A 89 8.74 8.66 -7.59
C GLY A 89 7.57 9.60 -7.38
N ASP A 90 6.75 9.80 -8.39
CA ASP A 90 5.59 10.70 -8.30
C ASP A 90 4.43 10.02 -7.55
N TYR A 91 4.64 9.79 -6.26
CA TYR A 91 3.61 9.16 -5.44
C TYR A 91 2.37 10.05 -5.30
N GLU A 92 2.54 11.36 -5.42
CA GLU A 92 1.41 12.29 -5.30
C GLU A 92 0.42 12.11 -6.46
N GLY A 93 0.93 11.79 -7.65
CA GLY A 93 0.08 11.45 -8.77
C GLY A 93 -0.70 10.16 -8.53
N LEU A 94 -0.05 9.18 -7.92
CA LEU A 94 -0.71 7.92 -7.58
C LEU A 94 -1.79 8.13 -6.54
N GLU A 95 -1.48 8.94 -5.52
CA GLU A 95 -2.44 9.28 -4.47
C GLU A 95 -3.68 9.95 -5.08
N LYS A 96 -3.45 10.89 -5.98
CA LYS A 96 -4.53 11.61 -6.62
C LYS A 96 -5.44 10.67 -7.42
N ARG A 97 -4.84 9.75 -8.17
CA ARG A 97 -5.60 8.76 -8.94
C ARG A 97 -6.47 7.91 -8.04
N LEU A 98 -5.92 7.47 -6.91
CA LEU A 98 -6.65 6.64 -5.96
C LEU A 98 -7.77 7.41 -5.30
N THR A 99 -7.51 8.66 -4.93
CA THR A 99 -8.51 9.53 -4.31
C THR A 99 -9.67 9.83 -5.26
N GLN A 100 -9.37 10.05 -6.53
CA GLN A 100 -10.40 10.28 -7.54
C GLN A 100 -11.31 9.06 -7.67
N ARG A 101 -10.76 7.88 -7.55
CA ARG A 101 -11.51 6.65 -7.61
C ARG A 101 -12.50 6.55 -6.45
N GLU A 102 -12.03 6.91 -5.24
CA GLU A 102 -12.89 6.93 -4.06
C GLU A 102 -13.97 8.00 -4.18
N GLY A 103 -13.58 9.18 -4.63
CA GLY A 103 -14.49 10.31 -4.76
C GLY A 103 -15.50 10.13 -5.85
N GLY A 104 -15.26 9.24 -6.79
CA GLY A 104 -16.18 8.97 -7.87
C GLY A 104 -17.34 8.08 -7.50
N THR A 105 -17.35 7.59 -6.29
CA THR A 105 -18.40 6.69 -5.84
C THR A 105 -19.58 7.43 -5.26
#